data_a051f500a54b32992893e75be1ae999b
#
_entry.id   a051f500a54b32992893e75be1ae999b
#
_cell.length_a   1.000
_cell.length_b   1.000
_cell.length_c   1.000
_cell.angle_alpha   90.00
_cell.angle_beta   90.00
_cell.angle_gamma   90.00
#
_symmetry.space_group_name_H-M   'P 1'
#
loop_
_entity.id
_entity.type
_entity.pdbx_description
1 polymer ?
#
loop_
_entity_poly.entity_id
_entity_poly.type
_entity_poly.pdbx_seq_one_letter_code
_entity_poly.pdbx_strand_id
1 'polypeptide(L)'
;VIAEFTLRAREGAARTGSVRLARGEVTTPAFMPVATRGTVRALPTHVLAGLRTGDGAGFDVLLSNTYHLMLRPGAAVVAELGGLHAFTGWDGPMLTDSGGYQVFSLEPRVTDEG
;
A
#
# COMPACT_ATOMS: atom_id res chain seq x y z
N VAL A 1 -4.02 1.23 -15.51
CA VAL A 1 -4.23 2.33 -14.56
C VAL A 1 -3.12 3.32 -14.75
N ILE A 2 -3.49 4.51 -15.03
CA ILE A 2 -2.51 5.58 -15.22
C ILE A 2 -2.48 6.36 -13.91
N ALA A 3 -1.33 6.33 -13.22
CA ALA A 3 -1.04 7.26 -12.15
C ALA A 3 -0.67 8.60 -12.78
N GLU A 4 -1.37 9.66 -12.41
CA GLU A 4 -1.10 11.00 -12.91
C GLU A 4 -0.53 11.85 -11.78
N PHE A 5 0.70 12.35 -11.96
CA PHE A 5 1.34 13.25 -11.00
C PHE A 5 1.17 14.71 -11.41
N THR A 6 0.68 15.53 -10.51
CA THR A 6 0.59 16.98 -10.66
C THR A 6 1.52 17.68 -9.68
N LEU A 7 2.49 18.42 -10.18
CA LEU A 7 3.37 19.26 -9.36
C LEU A 7 2.60 20.49 -8.87
N ARG A 8 2.61 20.74 -7.56
CA ARG A 8 1.94 21.91 -6.94
C ARG A 8 2.92 23.01 -6.58
N ALA A 9 4.08 22.65 -5.99
CA ALA A 9 5.13 23.62 -5.66
C ALA A 9 6.51 22.97 -5.69
N ARG A 10 7.54 23.79 -5.85
CA ARG A 10 8.93 23.38 -5.87
C ARG A 10 9.81 24.43 -5.18
N GLU A 11 10.77 23.95 -4.38
CA GLU A 11 11.83 24.75 -3.81
C GLU A 11 13.14 23.95 -3.89
N GLY A 12 14.04 24.38 -4.76
CA GLY A 12 15.26 23.61 -5.07
C GLY A 12 14.92 22.19 -5.59
N ALA A 13 15.37 21.16 -4.88
CA ALA A 13 15.06 19.77 -5.17
C ALA A 13 13.75 19.28 -4.49
N ALA A 14 13.26 20.01 -3.49
CA ALA A 14 12.01 19.66 -2.80
C ALA A 14 10.80 19.93 -3.71
N ARG A 15 9.79 19.04 -3.60
CA ARG A 15 8.56 19.12 -4.40
C ARG A 15 7.36 18.75 -3.54
N THR A 16 6.25 19.45 -3.75
CA THR A 16 4.93 19.01 -3.32
C THR A 16 4.03 18.81 -4.53
N GLY A 17 3.12 17.89 -4.45
CA GLY A 17 2.20 17.59 -5.54
C GLY A 17 1.11 16.65 -5.13
N SER A 18 0.42 16.10 -6.11
CA SER A 18 -0.55 15.04 -5.91
C SER A 18 -0.41 13.95 -6.96
N VAL A 19 -0.74 12.73 -6.56
CA VAL A 19 -0.83 11.57 -7.43
C VAL A 19 -2.28 11.15 -7.51
N ARG A 20 -2.88 11.24 -8.68
CA ARG A 20 -4.23 10.75 -8.92
C ARG A 20 -4.18 9.29 -9.31
N LEU A 21 -4.96 8.48 -8.64
CA LEU A 21 -5.10 7.05 -8.84
C LEU A 21 -6.57 6.69 -9.00
N ALA A 22 -6.87 5.46 -9.42
CA ALA A 22 -8.24 5.00 -9.63
C ALA A 22 -9.13 5.08 -8.37
N ARG A 23 -8.52 5.00 -7.18
CA ARG A 23 -9.23 5.00 -5.90
C ARG A 23 -9.02 6.25 -5.05
N GLY A 24 -8.53 7.32 -5.63
CA GLY A 24 -8.36 8.59 -4.95
C GLY A 24 -7.08 9.31 -5.31
N GLU A 25 -6.84 10.39 -4.60
CA GLU A 25 -5.67 11.26 -4.77
C GLU A 25 -4.79 11.18 -3.53
N VAL A 26 -3.50 11.10 -3.72
CA VAL A 26 -2.48 11.09 -2.67
C VAL A 26 -1.71 12.39 -2.74
N THR A 27 -1.75 13.17 -1.66
CA THR A 27 -0.92 14.39 -1.54
C THR A 27 0.51 14.01 -1.20
N THR A 28 1.48 14.58 -1.91
CA THR A 28 2.91 14.29 -1.71
C THR A 28 3.66 15.51 -1.18
N PRO A 29 4.66 15.29 -0.30
CA PRO A 29 5.13 14.00 0.22
C PRO A 29 4.07 13.30 1.08
N ALA A 30 4.05 11.96 1.06
CA ALA A 30 3.09 11.16 1.80
C ALA A 30 3.81 10.08 2.64
N PHE A 31 3.28 9.81 3.83
CA PHE A 31 3.67 8.64 4.59
C PHE A 31 2.73 7.48 4.27
N MET A 32 3.30 6.32 3.97
CA MET A 32 2.56 5.09 3.69
C MET A 32 2.68 4.14 4.89
N PRO A 33 1.65 3.98 5.72
CA PRO A 33 1.66 2.97 6.77
C PRO A 33 1.88 1.57 6.18
N VAL A 34 2.76 0.80 6.83
CA VAL A 34 3.09 -0.55 6.36
C VAL A 34 2.04 -1.54 6.85
N ALA A 35 1.29 -2.08 5.91
CA ALA A 35 0.27 -3.11 6.09
C ALA A 35 0.73 -4.43 5.45
N THR A 36 1.77 -5.04 5.97
CA THR A 36 2.50 -6.17 5.38
C THR A 36 1.59 -7.27 4.82
N ARG A 37 0.56 -7.65 5.56
CA ARG A 37 -0.46 -8.65 5.17
C ARG A 37 -1.85 -8.03 5.00
N GLY A 38 -1.91 -6.80 4.49
CA GLY A 38 -3.15 -6.07 4.31
C GLY A 38 -3.67 -5.38 5.58
N THR A 39 -2.93 -5.43 6.68
CA THR A 39 -3.28 -4.73 7.93
C THR A 39 -2.04 -4.12 8.59
N VAL A 40 -2.19 -2.95 9.15
CA VAL A 40 -1.18 -2.34 10.03
C VAL A 40 -1.23 -3.05 11.36
N ARG A 41 -0.06 -3.50 11.85
CA ARG A 41 0.01 -4.29 13.08
C ARG A 41 -0.66 -3.56 14.25
N ALA A 42 -1.54 -4.27 14.95
CA ALA A 42 -2.29 -3.80 16.11
C ALA A 42 -3.22 -2.60 15.86
N LEU A 43 -3.50 -2.27 14.61
CA LEU A 43 -4.34 -1.13 14.26
C LEU A 43 -5.41 -1.54 13.24
N PRO A 44 -6.69 -1.61 13.62
CA PRO A 44 -7.77 -1.90 12.69
C PRO A 44 -7.88 -0.86 11.58
N THR A 45 -8.23 -1.30 10.38
CA THR A 45 -8.28 -0.44 9.18
C THR A 45 -9.22 0.76 9.36
N HIS A 46 -10.38 0.57 9.99
CA HIS A 46 -11.33 1.66 10.22
C HIS A 46 -10.78 2.72 11.20
N VAL A 47 -9.95 2.31 12.17
CA VAL A 47 -9.27 3.25 13.07
C VAL A 47 -8.20 4.01 12.31
N LEU A 48 -7.38 3.31 11.50
CA LEU A 48 -6.36 3.93 10.65
C LEU A 48 -6.97 4.98 9.71
N ALA A 49 -8.10 4.65 9.08
CA ALA A 49 -8.81 5.56 8.18
C ALA A 49 -9.29 6.85 8.86
N GLY A 50 -9.53 6.80 10.17
CA GLY A 50 -9.96 7.93 10.99
C GLY A 50 -8.83 8.75 11.60
N LEU A 51 -7.59 8.24 11.61
CA LEU A 51 -6.46 8.94 12.19
C LEU A 51 -6.13 10.23 11.43
N ARG A 52 -5.85 11.28 12.20
CA ARG A 52 -5.42 12.56 11.67
C ARG A 52 -4.26 13.09 12.52
N THR A 53 -3.35 13.78 11.86
CA THR A 53 -2.31 14.58 12.51
C THR A 53 -2.88 15.90 13.03
N GLY A 54 -2.11 16.63 13.82
CA GLY A 54 -2.57 17.91 14.39
C GLY A 54 -2.92 18.98 13.36
N ASP A 55 -2.40 18.87 12.15
CA ASP A 55 -2.72 19.73 10.97
C ASP A 55 -3.90 19.17 10.14
N GLY A 56 -4.54 18.08 10.58
CA GLY A 56 -5.68 17.46 9.93
C GLY A 56 -5.33 16.48 8.81
N ALA A 57 -4.05 16.29 8.50
CA ALA A 57 -3.64 15.32 7.49
C ALA A 57 -3.92 13.88 7.96
N GLY A 58 -4.32 13.02 7.03
CA GLY A 58 -4.56 11.60 7.26
C GLY A 58 -3.57 10.73 6.50
N PHE A 59 -3.87 9.44 6.46
CA PHE A 59 -3.16 8.49 5.63
C PHE A 59 -3.96 8.27 4.35
N ASP A 60 -3.37 8.62 3.21
CA ASP A 60 -4.05 8.53 1.91
C ASP A 60 -3.77 7.21 1.20
N VAL A 61 -2.71 6.49 1.60
CA VAL A 61 -2.24 5.30 0.90
C VAL A 61 -1.68 4.27 1.87
N LEU A 62 -1.97 2.99 1.65
CA LEU A 62 -1.36 1.86 2.37
C LEU A 62 -0.29 1.17 1.54
N LEU A 63 0.75 0.68 2.21
CA LEU A 63 1.78 -0.18 1.61
C LEU A 63 1.58 -1.61 2.08
N SER A 64 1.35 -2.54 1.15
CA SER A 64 1.28 -3.98 1.41
C SER A 64 2.43 -4.71 0.73
N ASN A 65 2.85 -5.84 1.31
CA ASN A 65 3.97 -6.61 0.80
C ASN A 65 3.48 -7.83 -0.01
N THR A 66 3.81 -7.86 -1.28
CA THR A 66 3.39 -8.90 -2.22
C THR A 66 3.86 -10.29 -1.79
N TYR A 67 5.12 -10.43 -1.40
CA TYR A 67 5.68 -11.72 -0.98
C TYR A 67 4.95 -12.30 0.24
N HIS A 68 4.71 -11.48 1.26
CA HIS A 68 4.02 -11.93 2.47
C HIS A 68 2.55 -12.25 2.22
N LEU A 69 1.87 -11.50 1.35
CA LEU A 69 0.49 -11.77 0.95
C LEU A 69 0.39 -13.07 0.13
N MET A 70 1.35 -13.32 -0.75
CA MET A 70 1.44 -14.55 -1.53
C MET A 70 1.59 -15.78 -0.62
N LEU A 71 2.44 -15.70 0.41
CA LEU A 71 2.62 -16.79 1.36
C LEU A 71 1.42 -16.97 2.28
N ARG A 72 0.78 -15.86 2.69
CA ARG A 72 -0.34 -15.91 3.63
C ARG A 72 -1.18 -14.61 3.56
N PRO A 73 -2.47 -14.69 3.17
CA PRO A 73 -3.30 -15.89 3.02
C PRO A 73 -3.13 -16.60 1.67
N GLY A 74 -2.42 -16.00 0.70
CA GLY A 74 -2.29 -16.48 -0.66
C GLY A 74 -3.19 -15.73 -1.65
N ALA A 75 -2.77 -15.68 -2.90
CA ALA A 75 -3.46 -14.89 -3.94
C ALA A 75 -4.89 -15.40 -4.20
N ALA A 76 -5.10 -16.74 -4.14
CA ALA A 76 -6.41 -17.33 -4.36
C ALA A 76 -7.44 -16.87 -3.32
N VAL A 77 -7.07 -16.83 -2.04
CA VAL A 77 -7.95 -16.37 -0.96
C VAL A 77 -8.28 -14.89 -1.12
N VAL A 78 -7.29 -14.06 -1.46
CA VAL A 78 -7.52 -12.63 -1.71
C VAL A 78 -8.46 -12.41 -2.89
N ALA A 79 -8.32 -13.19 -3.96
CA ALA A 79 -9.18 -13.11 -5.13
C ALA A 79 -10.63 -13.54 -4.80
N GLU A 80 -10.81 -14.64 -4.06
CA GLU A 80 -12.12 -15.13 -3.62
C GLU A 80 -12.87 -14.11 -2.75
N LEU A 81 -12.14 -13.34 -1.94
CA LEU A 81 -12.68 -12.27 -1.10
C LEU A 81 -12.96 -10.96 -1.85
N GLY A 82 -12.79 -10.93 -3.17
CA GLY A 82 -13.08 -9.76 -4.01
C GLY A 82 -11.89 -8.83 -4.23
N GLY A 83 -10.67 -9.29 -3.99
CA GLY A 83 -9.44 -8.56 -4.19
C GLY A 83 -8.90 -7.87 -2.94
N LEU A 84 -7.75 -7.25 -3.08
CA LEU A 84 -6.97 -6.74 -1.94
C LEU A 84 -7.71 -5.68 -1.12
N HIS A 85 -8.45 -4.77 -1.76
CA HIS A 85 -9.23 -3.74 -1.07
C HIS A 85 -10.37 -4.33 -0.23
N ALA A 86 -11.12 -5.28 -0.79
CA ALA A 86 -12.18 -5.97 -0.04
C ALA A 86 -11.60 -6.79 1.12
N PHE A 87 -10.49 -7.47 0.88
CA PHE A 87 -9.78 -8.25 1.91
C PHE A 87 -9.31 -7.37 3.08
N THR A 88 -8.79 -6.18 2.80
CA THR A 88 -8.24 -5.27 3.82
C THR A 88 -9.27 -4.36 4.47
N GLY A 89 -10.40 -4.13 3.81
CA GLY A 89 -11.38 -3.12 4.18
C GLY A 89 -10.85 -1.67 4.02
N TRP A 90 -9.84 -1.47 3.18
CA TRP A 90 -9.30 -0.14 2.86
C TRP A 90 -9.80 0.33 1.50
N ASP A 91 -10.50 1.47 1.47
CA ASP A 91 -11.11 1.99 0.25
C ASP A 91 -10.17 2.88 -0.58
N GLY A 92 -9.14 3.42 0.04
CA GLY A 92 -8.16 4.32 -0.58
C GLY A 92 -7.13 3.61 -1.46
N PRO A 93 -6.20 4.37 -2.05
CA PRO A 93 -5.08 3.85 -2.78
C PRO A 93 -4.24 2.86 -1.99
N MET A 94 -3.71 1.84 -2.67
CA MET A 94 -2.76 0.89 -2.12
C MET A 94 -1.56 0.77 -3.06
N LEU A 95 -0.37 0.67 -2.46
CA LEU A 95 0.86 0.29 -3.13
C LEU A 95 1.24 -1.11 -2.68
N THR A 96 1.55 -1.99 -3.62
CA THR A 96 2.17 -3.28 -3.33
C THR A 96 3.60 -3.25 -3.87
N ASP A 97 4.55 -3.69 -3.06
CA ASP A 97 5.94 -3.85 -3.49
C ASP A 97 6.12 -5.12 -4.36
N SER A 98 7.29 -5.28 -4.95
CA SER A 98 7.60 -6.46 -5.77
C SER A 98 7.91 -7.72 -4.93
N GLY A 99 8.18 -7.56 -3.65
CA GLY A 99 8.68 -8.65 -2.80
C GLY A 99 10.10 -9.11 -3.12
N GLY A 100 10.82 -8.41 -4.01
CA GLY A 100 12.13 -8.83 -4.51
C GLY A 100 13.17 -9.00 -3.41
N TYR A 101 13.21 -8.11 -2.43
CA TYR A 101 14.13 -8.22 -1.29
C TYR A 101 13.89 -9.52 -0.50
N GLN A 102 12.61 -9.87 -0.25
CA GLN A 102 12.24 -11.06 0.51
C GLN A 102 12.61 -12.35 -0.23
N VAL A 103 12.53 -12.36 -1.57
CA VAL A 103 12.97 -13.50 -2.38
C VAL A 103 14.45 -13.80 -2.16
N PHE A 104 15.29 -12.79 -2.01
CA PHE A 104 16.72 -12.98 -1.74
C PHE A 104 17.05 -13.25 -0.27
N SER A 105 16.31 -12.65 0.66
CA SER A 105 16.69 -12.59 2.08
C SER A 105 16.08 -13.69 2.94
N LEU A 106 14.97 -14.32 2.51
CA LEU A 106 14.19 -15.26 3.33
C LEU A 106 14.29 -16.73 2.88
N GLU A 107 15.40 -17.12 2.25
CA GLU A 107 15.63 -18.49 1.74
C GLU A 107 14.42 -18.99 0.92
N PRO A 108 14.28 -18.57 -0.32
CA PRO A 108 13.14 -18.96 -1.14
C PRO A 108 13.11 -20.48 -1.32
N ARG A 109 11.95 -21.09 -1.13
CA ARG A 109 11.72 -22.45 -1.58
C ARG A 109 11.65 -22.42 -3.09
N VAL A 110 12.76 -22.80 -3.73
CA VAL A 110 12.78 -23.05 -5.17
C VAL A 110 12.19 -24.44 -5.38
N THR A 111 11.14 -24.53 -6.18
CA THR A 111 10.56 -25.81 -6.62
C THR A 111 10.89 -26.04 -8.08
N ASP A 112 10.76 -27.27 -8.57
CA ASP A 112 10.97 -27.60 -10.00
C ASP A 112 9.95 -26.93 -10.92
N GLU A 113 8.90 -26.33 -10.37
CA GLU A 113 7.86 -25.59 -11.07
C GLU A 113 8.05 -24.05 -11.02
N GLY A 114 9.11 -23.55 -10.39
CA GLY A 114 9.43 -22.12 -10.24
C GLY A 114 9.17 -21.54 -8.88
#